data_b8caffa2834156e1fe2c389725d7e237
#
_entry.id   b8caffa2834156e1fe2c389725d7e237
#
_cell.length_a   1.000
_cell.length_b   1.000
_cell.length_c   1.000
_cell.angle_alpha   90.00
_cell.angle_beta   90.00
_cell.angle_gamma   90.00
#
_symmetry.space_group_name_H-M   'P 1'
#
loop_
_entity.id
_entity.type
_entity.pdbx_description
1 polymer ?
#
loop_
_entity_poly.entity_id
_entity_poly.type
_entity_poly.pdbx_seq_one_letter_code
_entity_poly.pdbx_strand_id
1 'polypeptide(L)'
;WDCEPCSRWKNQHKPSWLASPEFQRVTWIEVDVPRLKEAYRERYWPGDLKPVLDQLPQKGGTPRFLIVQDGRVVSNEFGSNKWAQTMTDLRNILR
;
A
#
# COMPACT_ATOMS: atom_id res chain seq x y z
N TRP A 1 -5.45 15.19 -4.99
CA TRP A 1 -5.51 13.73 -5.18
C TRP A 1 -6.87 13.36 -5.75
N ASP A 2 -6.88 12.72 -6.90
CA ASP A 2 -8.11 12.45 -7.67
C ASP A 2 -8.58 10.98 -7.57
N CYS A 3 -8.13 10.27 -6.56
CA CYS A 3 -8.49 8.87 -6.34
C CYS A 3 -9.57 8.76 -5.26
N GLU A 4 -10.81 8.58 -5.63
CA GLU A 4 -11.92 8.44 -4.68
C GLU A 4 -11.75 7.22 -3.77
N PRO A 5 -11.42 6.01 -4.28
CA PRO A 5 -11.17 4.87 -3.40
C PRO A 5 -10.03 5.09 -2.42
N CYS A 6 -9.00 5.86 -2.81
CA CYS A 6 -7.91 6.21 -1.90
C CYS A 6 -8.40 7.10 -0.77
N SER A 7 -9.21 8.10 -1.08
CA SER A 7 -9.80 8.99 -0.07
C SER A 7 -10.71 8.20 0.86
N ARG A 8 -11.49 7.27 0.33
CA ARG A 8 -12.37 6.41 1.12
C ARG A 8 -11.57 5.58 2.11
N TRP A 9 -10.47 4.99 1.67
CA TRP A 9 -9.60 4.24 2.55
C TRP A 9 -9.02 5.14 3.65
N LYS A 10 -8.54 6.33 3.30
CA LYS A 10 -7.97 7.27 4.27
C LYS A 10 -8.99 7.69 5.32
N ASN A 11 -10.25 7.85 4.92
CA ASN A 11 -11.30 8.26 5.85
C ASN A 11 -11.82 7.12 6.72
N GLN A 12 -11.96 5.92 6.15
CA GLN A 12 -12.62 4.79 6.81
C GLN A 12 -11.64 3.87 7.55
N HIS A 13 -10.42 3.69 7.05
CA HIS A 13 -9.52 2.66 7.53
C HIS A 13 -8.21 3.18 8.11
N LYS A 14 -7.68 4.27 7.58
CA LYS A 14 -6.37 4.77 8.00
C LYS A 14 -6.30 5.12 9.49
N PRO A 15 -7.31 5.79 10.10
CA PRO A 15 -7.21 6.11 11.52
C PRO A 15 -7.06 4.87 12.40
N SER A 16 -7.85 3.82 12.15
CA SER A 16 -7.75 2.58 12.93
C SER A 16 -6.46 1.82 12.61
N TRP A 17 -5.96 1.92 11.38
CA TRP A 17 -4.67 1.33 11.01
C TRP A 17 -3.53 1.94 11.82
N LEU A 18 -3.47 3.27 11.89
CA LEU A 18 -2.41 3.97 12.63
C LEU A 18 -2.45 3.67 14.12
N ALA A 19 -3.63 3.32 14.65
CA ALA A 19 -3.82 2.96 16.06
C ALA A 19 -3.67 1.46 16.32
N SER A 20 -3.45 0.64 15.28
CA SER A 20 -3.42 -0.81 15.42
C SER A 20 -2.06 -1.30 15.95
N PRO A 21 -2.03 -2.46 16.66
CA PRO A 21 -0.76 -3.06 17.08
C PRO A 21 0.10 -3.48 15.89
N GLU A 22 -0.50 -3.89 14.78
CA GLU A 22 0.22 -4.29 13.58
C GLU A 22 1.05 -3.14 13.00
N PHE A 23 0.53 -1.90 13.08
CA PHE A 23 1.25 -0.72 12.62
C PHE A 23 2.60 -0.55 13.34
N GLN A 24 2.65 -0.91 14.64
CA GLN A 24 3.86 -0.80 15.45
C GLN A 24 4.94 -1.80 15.03
N ARG A 25 4.58 -2.83 14.29
CA ARG A 25 5.47 -3.94 13.95
C ARG A 25 6.01 -3.86 12.52
N VAL A 26 5.65 -2.83 11.78
CA VAL A 26 6.05 -2.67 10.37
C VAL A 26 6.64 -1.28 10.13
N THR A 27 7.38 -1.15 9.05
CA THR A 27 7.78 0.15 8.52
C THR A 27 6.70 0.58 7.54
N TRP A 28 5.98 1.63 7.89
CA TRP A 28 4.88 2.14 7.06
C TRP A 28 5.39 3.20 6.10
N ILE A 29 5.15 2.99 4.82
CA ILE A 29 5.51 3.96 3.79
C ILE A 29 4.27 4.23 2.95
N GLU A 30 3.92 5.50 2.82
CA GLU A 30 2.77 5.93 2.04
C GLU A 30 3.28 6.76 0.86
N VAL A 31 2.93 6.34 -0.35
CA VAL A 31 3.29 7.07 -1.56
C VAL A 31 2.07 7.84 -2.04
N ASP A 32 2.10 9.16 -1.88
CA ASP A 32 1.06 10.06 -2.37
C ASP A 32 1.56 10.79 -3.62
N VAL A 33 0.69 10.92 -4.60
CA VAL A 33 1.01 11.58 -5.85
C VAL A 33 -0.06 12.62 -6.17
N PRO A 34 0.28 13.70 -6.91
CA PRO A 34 -0.70 14.75 -7.20
C PRO A 34 -1.83 14.28 -8.11
N ARG A 35 -1.59 13.29 -8.97
CA ARG A 35 -2.59 12.77 -9.90
C ARG A 35 -2.53 11.26 -9.98
N LEU A 36 -3.71 10.65 -10.09
CA LEU A 36 -3.87 9.20 -10.15
C LEU A 36 -2.99 8.55 -11.23
N LYS A 37 -2.94 9.15 -12.42
CA LYS A 37 -2.15 8.61 -13.54
C LYS A 37 -0.64 8.56 -13.27
N GLU A 38 -0.17 9.26 -12.23
CA GLU A 38 1.25 9.31 -11.88
C GLU A 38 1.61 8.37 -10.73
N ALA A 39 0.64 7.58 -10.23
CA ALA A 39 0.82 6.76 -9.03
C ALA A 39 1.99 5.78 -9.12
N TYR A 40 2.32 5.32 -10.32
CA TYR A 40 3.39 4.35 -10.51
C TYR A 40 4.64 4.93 -11.15
N ARG A 41 4.77 6.26 -11.17
CA ARG A 41 5.98 6.89 -11.68
C ARG A 41 7.08 6.83 -10.64
N GLU A 42 8.23 6.37 -11.06
CA GLU A 42 9.40 6.13 -10.22
C GLU A 42 9.77 7.36 -9.39
N ARG A 43 9.63 8.56 -9.93
CA ARG A 43 10.03 9.80 -9.24
C ARG A 43 9.27 10.08 -7.96
N TYR A 44 8.08 9.47 -7.79
CA TYR A 44 7.28 9.65 -6.59
C TYR A 44 7.50 8.57 -5.54
N TRP A 45 8.30 7.56 -5.87
CA TRP A 45 8.61 6.46 -4.96
C TRP A 45 9.98 6.68 -4.34
N PRO A 46 10.15 6.42 -3.02
CA PRO A 46 11.49 6.44 -2.43
C PRO A 46 12.46 5.56 -3.21
N GLY A 47 13.70 6.00 -3.35
CA GLY A 47 14.70 5.30 -4.17
C GLY A 47 14.91 3.86 -3.77
N ASP A 48 14.83 3.56 -2.46
CA ASP A 48 14.99 2.20 -1.94
C ASP A 48 13.78 1.30 -2.24
N LEU A 49 12.67 1.87 -2.73
CA LEU A 49 11.48 1.11 -3.12
C LEU A 49 11.40 0.85 -4.63
N LYS A 50 12.39 1.27 -5.41
CA LYS A 50 12.40 0.98 -6.83
C LYS A 50 12.32 -0.52 -7.12
N PRO A 51 13.07 -1.39 -6.42
CA PRO A 51 12.93 -2.84 -6.63
C PRO A 51 11.53 -3.36 -6.37
N VAL A 52 10.79 -2.73 -5.44
CA VAL A 52 9.39 -3.09 -5.17
C VAL A 52 8.51 -2.70 -6.35
N LEU A 53 8.68 -1.48 -6.87
CA LEU A 53 7.93 -1.02 -8.05
C LEU A 53 8.19 -1.94 -9.25
N ASP A 54 9.42 -2.37 -9.44
CA ASP A 54 9.81 -3.23 -10.55
C ASP A 54 9.19 -4.63 -10.46
N GLN A 55 8.79 -5.07 -9.26
CA GLN A 55 8.16 -6.38 -9.05
C GLN A 55 6.67 -6.38 -9.39
N LEU A 56 6.05 -5.22 -9.60
CA LEU A 56 4.61 -5.14 -9.84
C LEU A 56 4.30 -5.61 -11.26
N PRO A 57 3.50 -6.70 -11.42
CA PRO A 57 3.17 -7.20 -12.75
C PRO A 57 2.20 -6.27 -13.48
N GLN A 58 1.42 -5.50 -12.74
CA GLN A 58 0.44 -4.57 -13.29
C GLN A 58 0.56 -3.25 -12.56
N LYS A 59 0.83 -2.18 -13.30
CA LYS A 59 0.95 -0.85 -12.74
C LYS A 59 -0.34 -0.06 -12.95
N GLY A 60 -1.39 -0.51 -12.28
CA GLY A 60 -2.70 0.12 -12.32
C GLY A 60 -3.50 -0.27 -11.10
N GLY A 61 -4.59 0.47 -10.86
CA GLY A 61 -5.43 0.25 -9.68
C GLY A 61 -4.90 0.95 -8.45
N THR A 62 -5.77 1.72 -7.79
CA THR A 62 -5.47 2.45 -6.56
C THR A 62 -6.69 2.45 -5.64
N PRO A 63 -6.53 2.54 -4.31
CA PRO A 63 -5.25 2.45 -3.63
C PRO A 63 -4.63 1.07 -3.82
N ARG A 64 -3.31 0.99 -3.79
CA ARG A 64 -2.61 -0.28 -3.85
C ARG A 64 -1.95 -0.55 -2.51
N PHE A 65 -2.14 -1.75 -2.00
CA PHE A 65 -1.60 -2.19 -0.71
C PHE A 65 -0.55 -3.26 -0.98
N LEU A 66 0.66 -3.00 -0.54
CA LEU A 66 1.79 -3.91 -0.72
C LEU A 66 2.35 -4.31 0.63
N ILE A 67 2.61 -5.60 0.80
CA ILE A 67 3.40 -6.09 1.93
C ILE A 67 4.70 -6.59 1.35
N VAL A 68 5.81 -6.07 1.87
CA VAL A 68 7.15 -6.41 1.42
C VAL A 68 7.90 -7.06 2.57
N GLN A 69 8.49 -8.22 2.31
CA GLN A 69 9.28 -8.94 3.28
C GLN A 69 10.60 -9.35 2.62
N ASP A 70 11.70 -8.94 3.23
CA ASP A 70 13.06 -9.24 2.73
C ASP A 70 13.24 -8.82 1.26
N GLY A 71 12.71 -7.65 0.91
CA GLY A 71 12.83 -7.09 -0.43
C GLY A 71 11.84 -7.67 -1.45
N ARG A 72 10.98 -8.60 -1.05
CA ARG A 72 10.02 -9.24 -1.94
C ARG A 72 8.59 -8.80 -1.63
N VAL A 73 7.81 -8.56 -2.68
CA VAL A 73 6.38 -8.29 -2.54
C VAL A 73 5.68 -9.62 -2.26
N VAL A 74 5.13 -9.77 -1.06
CA VAL A 74 4.46 -10.99 -0.63
C VAL A 74 2.93 -10.84 -0.61
N SER A 75 2.43 -9.61 -0.68
CA SER A 75 0.99 -9.33 -0.84
C SER A 75 0.84 -8.08 -1.69
N ASN A 76 -0.07 -8.12 -2.64
CA ASN A 76 -0.28 -7.07 -3.62
C ASN A 76 -1.78 -7.02 -3.97
N GLU A 77 -2.50 -6.09 -3.34
CA GLU A 77 -3.93 -5.93 -3.54
C GLU A 77 -4.24 -4.48 -3.92
N PHE A 78 -5.32 -4.26 -4.65
CA PHE A 78 -5.74 -2.90 -4.98
C PHE A 78 -7.25 -2.73 -4.80
N GLY A 79 -7.65 -1.49 -4.51
CA GLY A 79 -9.02 -1.14 -4.20
C GLY A 79 -9.27 -1.09 -2.70
N SER A 80 -10.10 -0.12 -2.26
CA SER A 80 -10.38 0.06 -0.83
C SER A 80 -11.05 -1.17 -0.20
N ASN A 81 -11.79 -1.95 -0.99
CA ASN A 81 -12.46 -3.16 -0.52
C ASN A 81 -11.48 -4.34 -0.28
N LYS A 82 -10.22 -4.19 -0.66
CA LYS A 82 -9.20 -5.22 -0.43
C LYS A 82 -8.37 -4.96 0.82
N TRP A 83 -8.68 -3.90 1.55
CA TRP A 83 -7.97 -3.59 2.79
C TRP A 83 -8.10 -4.71 3.82
N ALA A 84 -9.29 -5.28 3.98
CA ALA A 84 -9.51 -6.38 4.93
C ALA A 84 -8.64 -7.60 4.59
N GLN A 85 -8.52 -7.93 3.30
CA GLN A 85 -7.66 -9.03 2.85
C GLN A 85 -6.19 -8.73 3.13
N THR A 86 -5.76 -7.49 2.89
CA THR A 86 -4.40 -7.04 3.17
C THR A 86 -4.08 -7.20 4.65
N MET A 87 -5.00 -6.82 5.53
CA MET A 87 -4.81 -6.96 6.98
C MET A 87 -4.73 -8.42 7.40
N THR A 88 -5.53 -9.29 6.79
CA THR A 88 -5.48 -10.73 7.05
C THR A 88 -4.11 -11.29 6.66
N ASP A 89 -3.61 -10.91 5.47
CA ASP A 89 -2.29 -11.32 5.00
C ASP A 89 -1.19 -10.87 5.95
N LEU A 90 -1.27 -9.60 6.39
CA LEU A 90 -0.27 -9.04 7.29
C LEU A 90 -0.24 -9.78 8.62
N ARG A 91 -1.41 -10.04 9.22
CA ARG A 91 -1.50 -10.77 10.49
C ARG A 91 -0.91 -12.17 10.38
N ASN A 92 -1.14 -12.84 9.25
CA ASN A 92 -0.58 -14.16 9.02
C ASN A 92 0.96 -14.12 8.92
N ILE A 93 1.50 -13.09 8.29
CA ILE A 93 2.95 -12.90 8.17
C ILE A 93 3.58 -12.58 9.53
N LEU A 94 2.89 -11.80 10.36
CA LEU A 94 3.40 -11.35 11.65
C LEU A 94 3.27 -12.39 12.78
N ARG A 95 2.64 -13.49 12.54
CA ARG A 95 2.49 -14.55 13.55
C ARG A 95 3.82 -15.08 14.04
#